data_02a815f5cc6803d188180f1331cc3876
#
_entry.id   02a815f5cc6803d188180f1331cc3876
#
_cell.length_a   1.000
_cell.length_b   1.000
_cell.length_c   1.000
_cell.angle_alpha   90.00
_cell.angle_beta   90.00
_cell.angle_gamma   90.00
#
_symmetry.space_group_name_H-M   'P 1'
#
loop_
_entity.id
_entity.type
_entity.pdbx_description
1 polymer ?
#
loop_
_entity_poly.entity_id
_entity_poly.type
_entity_poly.pdbx_seq_one_letter_code
_entity_poly.pdbx_strand_id
1 'polypeptide(L)'
;MSKSKGNAVDPFDALQKHGADTIRWYFYENSAPWVPNRFKDEWVSEGQRKFMGTFWNTYAFFVLYANIDDFDATKYQLEYDKLSVMDKWLLSKLNSLVKVVDTNLENYKITETARALEDFTDELSNWYVRRSRERFWAKGMEQDKINAYMTLYTTLVTLAKISAPMVPFMTESIYRNLVCSIDKNAPISIHLCDFPKVNEQFIDKKLEETMDDVLDAVVIGRACRNSTNIKNRQPIGKMFIKADWKLDEFYTAIIADELNVKEVEYTDDVRAFTSYSFKPQMKTLGPKYGKLLNAIRTALTEVDGNATMDKLNESGSFELNVDGQTIELSKDDVLIEMTQKEGFVASSDKGITVVLDTNLTPELIEEGFVREVISKVQTMRKDAGFEVMDKINLYVSGNDKIADIVNKNAAQVKTVVLAQDIITGKTAGFEKEWDINGEKVTLAVEKLA
;
A
#
# COMPACT_ATOMS: atom_id res chain seq x y z
N MET A 1 14.74 34.26 -12.59
CA MET A 1 15.78 33.45 -13.26
C MET A 1 16.61 34.34 -14.17
N SER A 2 17.92 34.16 -14.21
CA SER A 2 18.81 34.91 -15.09
C SER A 2 19.94 33.96 -15.50
N LYS A 3 20.26 33.94 -16.80
CA LYS A 3 21.41 33.17 -17.33
C LYS A 3 22.74 33.60 -16.68
N SER A 4 22.88 34.88 -16.35
CA SER A 4 24.08 35.40 -15.67
C SER A 4 24.26 34.95 -14.23
N LYS A 5 23.20 34.42 -13.58
CA LYS A 5 23.24 33.87 -12.21
C LYS A 5 23.33 32.34 -12.17
N GLY A 6 23.41 31.69 -13.34
CA GLY A 6 23.50 30.23 -13.43
C GLY A 6 22.26 29.49 -12.89
N ASN A 7 21.12 30.17 -12.73
CA ASN A 7 19.88 29.61 -12.18
C ASN A 7 18.74 29.48 -13.20
N ALA A 8 19.10 29.48 -14.50
CA ALA A 8 18.18 29.21 -15.59
C ALA A 8 18.45 27.84 -16.17
N VAL A 9 17.41 27.04 -16.33
CA VAL A 9 17.44 25.73 -17.01
C VAL A 9 17.11 25.98 -18.49
N ASP A 10 17.88 25.37 -19.39
CA ASP A 10 17.54 25.39 -20.81
C ASP A 10 16.36 24.46 -21.07
N PRO A 11 15.26 24.94 -21.68
CA PRO A 11 14.08 24.12 -21.91
C PRO A 11 14.35 22.94 -22.86
N PHE A 12 15.26 23.09 -23.83
CA PHE A 12 15.56 22.00 -24.77
C PHE A 12 16.39 20.91 -24.11
N ASP A 13 17.32 21.24 -23.23
CA ASP A 13 18.07 20.26 -22.45
C ASP A 13 17.12 19.49 -21.50
N ALA A 14 16.21 20.20 -20.86
CA ALA A 14 15.20 19.58 -20.00
C ALA A 14 14.26 18.65 -20.79
N LEU A 15 13.79 19.06 -21.97
CA LEU A 15 12.96 18.25 -22.86
C LEU A 15 13.70 17.01 -23.36
N GLN A 16 14.99 17.13 -23.70
CA GLN A 16 15.79 16.01 -24.14
C GLN A 16 16.02 15.00 -23.02
N LYS A 17 16.20 15.48 -21.78
CA LYS A 17 16.46 14.63 -20.61
C LYS A 17 15.22 13.93 -20.10
N HIS A 18 14.11 14.62 -19.97
CA HIS A 18 12.91 14.13 -19.28
C HIS A 18 11.74 13.77 -20.21
N GLY A 19 11.75 14.28 -21.44
CA GLY A 19 10.62 14.18 -22.35
C GLY A 19 9.51 15.20 -22.08
N ALA A 20 8.69 15.45 -23.10
CA ALA A 20 7.67 16.50 -23.04
C ALA A 20 6.55 16.20 -22.02
N ASP A 21 6.04 14.95 -21.98
CA ASP A 21 4.98 14.54 -21.05
C ASP A 21 5.39 14.70 -19.59
N THR A 22 6.63 14.33 -19.26
CA THR A 22 7.15 14.45 -17.90
C THR A 22 7.22 15.91 -17.43
N ILE A 23 7.68 16.80 -18.31
CA ILE A 23 7.76 18.23 -18.00
C ILE A 23 6.36 18.83 -17.86
N ARG A 24 5.43 18.47 -18.76
CA ARG A 24 4.03 18.88 -18.67
C ARG A 24 3.40 18.42 -17.37
N TRP A 25 3.55 17.13 -17.03
CA TRP A 25 3.04 16.55 -15.79
C TRP A 25 3.57 17.30 -14.57
N TYR A 26 4.87 17.51 -14.49
CA TYR A 26 5.50 18.25 -13.41
C TYR A 26 4.89 19.64 -13.19
N PHE A 27 4.64 20.38 -14.27
CA PHE A 27 4.05 21.72 -14.16
C PHE A 27 2.58 21.69 -13.72
N TYR A 28 1.86 20.61 -14.00
CA TYR A 28 0.46 20.46 -13.58
C TYR A 28 0.33 19.99 -12.14
N GLU A 29 1.17 19.06 -11.71
CA GLU A 29 1.07 18.40 -10.42
C GLU A 29 1.72 19.21 -9.28
N ASN A 30 2.90 19.81 -9.53
CA ASN A 30 3.75 20.38 -8.48
C ASN A 30 3.12 21.58 -7.78
N SER A 31 2.54 22.52 -8.52
CA SER A 31 1.93 23.73 -7.95
C SER A 31 0.87 24.35 -8.85
N ALA A 32 -0.07 25.08 -8.22
CA ALA A 32 -1.08 25.82 -8.96
C ALA A 32 -0.44 26.82 -9.92
N PRO A 33 -1.04 27.09 -11.12
CA PRO A 33 -0.45 27.92 -12.18
C PRO A 33 -0.09 29.34 -11.76
N TRP A 34 -0.72 29.89 -10.74
CA TRP A 34 -0.48 31.24 -10.20
C TRP A 34 0.60 31.32 -9.12
N VAL A 35 1.17 30.16 -8.73
CA VAL A 35 2.24 30.08 -7.73
C VAL A 35 3.59 29.92 -8.44
N PRO A 36 4.67 30.60 -7.96
CA PRO A 36 6.01 30.39 -8.50
C PRO A 36 6.45 28.93 -8.40
N ASN A 37 6.83 28.36 -9.54
CA ASN A 37 7.32 26.98 -9.60
C ASN A 37 8.85 26.96 -9.62
N ARG A 38 9.47 26.03 -8.87
CA ARG A 38 10.91 25.78 -8.89
C ARG A 38 11.18 24.51 -9.69
N PHE A 39 12.02 24.61 -10.70
CA PHE A 39 12.42 23.47 -11.50
C PHE A 39 13.63 22.77 -10.87
N LYS A 40 13.48 21.49 -10.53
CA LYS A 40 14.56 20.60 -10.09
C LYS A 40 14.39 19.25 -10.76
N ASP A 41 15.48 18.73 -11.32
CA ASP A 41 15.48 17.43 -12.03
C ASP A 41 14.95 16.27 -11.18
N GLU A 42 15.30 16.26 -9.89
CA GLU A 42 14.86 15.19 -8.98
C GLU A 42 13.34 15.21 -8.81
N TRP A 43 12.73 16.39 -8.69
CA TRP A 43 11.28 16.53 -8.54
C TRP A 43 10.53 16.19 -9.82
N VAL A 44 11.09 16.55 -10.97
CA VAL A 44 10.55 16.17 -12.28
C VAL A 44 10.56 14.66 -12.44
N SER A 45 11.68 14.01 -12.09
CA SER A 45 11.80 12.54 -12.14
C SER A 45 10.90 11.83 -11.13
N GLU A 46 10.68 12.44 -9.96
CA GLU A 46 9.78 11.90 -8.96
C GLU A 46 8.32 11.92 -9.42
N GLY A 47 7.83 13.04 -9.95
CA GLY A 47 6.48 13.14 -10.51
C GLY A 47 6.27 12.17 -11.69
N GLN A 48 7.28 12.04 -12.58
CA GLN A 48 7.25 11.02 -13.63
C GLN A 48 7.07 9.60 -13.06
N ARG A 49 7.86 9.25 -12.06
CA ARG A 49 7.85 7.90 -11.48
C ARG A 49 6.52 7.58 -10.81
N LYS A 50 5.96 8.54 -10.05
CA LYS A 50 4.73 8.33 -9.28
C LYS A 50 3.52 8.09 -10.19
N PHE A 51 3.30 8.90 -11.18
CA PHE A 51 2.15 8.77 -12.08
C PHE A 51 2.49 7.97 -13.33
N MET A 52 3.33 8.52 -14.21
CA MET A 52 3.56 7.93 -15.54
C MET A 52 4.21 6.55 -15.44
N GLY A 53 5.20 6.39 -14.56
CA GLY A 53 5.87 5.10 -14.34
C GLY A 53 4.92 4.05 -13.77
N THR A 54 4.09 4.41 -12.80
CA THR A 54 3.10 3.51 -12.19
C THR A 54 2.02 3.13 -13.20
N PHE A 55 1.50 4.09 -13.96
CA PHE A 55 0.51 3.83 -15.01
C PHE A 55 1.09 2.93 -16.11
N TRP A 56 2.31 3.22 -16.59
CA TRP A 56 3.00 2.39 -17.58
C TRP A 56 3.23 0.97 -17.11
N ASN A 57 3.66 0.79 -15.87
CA ASN A 57 3.88 -0.56 -15.31
C ASN A 57 2.57 -1.34 -15.17
N THR A 58 1.47 -0.67 -14.81
CA THR A 58 0.14 -1.28 -14.75
C THR A 58 -0.35 -1.70 -16.15
N TYR A 59 -0.15 -0.83 -17.12
CA TYR A 59 -0.41 -1.14 -18.53
C TYR A 59 0.45 -2.31 -19.03
N ALA A 60 1.76 -2.31 -18.74
CA ALA A 60 2.66 -3.38 -19.14
C ALA A 60 2.29 -4.73 -18.50
N PHE A 61 1.85 -4.72 -17.24
CA PHE A 61 1.31 -5.89 -16.58
C PHE A 61 0.11 -6.46 -17.35
N PHE A 62 -0.86 -5.60 -17.70
CA PHE A 62 -2.02 -6.01 -18.48
C PHE A 62 -1.62 -6.64 -19.81
N VAL A 63 -0.77 -5.95 -20.60
CA VAL A 63 -0.32 -6.41 -21.92
C VAL A 63 0.44 -7.75 -21.83
N LEU A 64 1.28 -7.93 -20.84
CA LEU A 64 2.02 -9.17 -20.64
C LEU A 64 1.07 -10.37 -20.52
N TYR A 65 0.08 -10.29 -19.63
CA TYR A 65 -0.84 -11.41 -19.41
C TYR A 65 -1.89 -11.53 -20.51
N ALA A 66 -2.37 -10.42 -21.08
CA ALA A 66 -3.24 -10.45 -22.25
C ALA A 66 -2.61 -11.17 -23.44
N ASN A 67 -1.30 -10.99 -23.67
CA ASN A 67 -0.57 -11.72 -24.72
C ASN A 67 -0.38 -13.21 -24.38
N ILE A 68 -0.15 -13.56 -23.11
CA ILE A 68 -0.01 -14.96 -22.69
C ILE A 68 -1.32 -15.72 -22.86
N ASP A 69 -2.45 -15.06 -22.53
CA ASP A 69 -3.79 -15.66 -22.57
C ASP A 69 -4.52 -15.46 -23.91
N ASP A 70 -3.89 -14.79 -24.88
CA ASP A 70 -4.49 -14.41 -26.18
C ASP A 70 -5.83 -13.65 -26.00
N PHE A 71 -5.85 -12.75 -25.00
CA PHE A 71 -7.04 -12.00 -24.61
C PHE A 71 -7.36 -10.88 -25.61
N ASP A 72 -8.59 -10.85 -26.08
CA ASP A 72 -9.13 -9.82 -26.97
C ASP A 72 -10.40 -9.22 -26.35
N ALA A 73 -10.29 -7.96 -25.90
CA ALA A 73 -11.38 -7.27 -25.20
C ALA A 73 -12.65 -7.11 -26.06
N THR A 74 -12.55 -7.15 -27.39
CA THR A 74 -13.71 -7.03 -28.28
C THR A 74 -14.62 -8.28 -28.26
N LYS A 75 -14.13 -9.39 -27.74
CA LYS A 75 -14.87 -10.65 -27.63
C LYS A 75 -15.69 -10.79 -26.35
N TYR A 76 -15.52 -9.87 -25.40
CA TYR A 76 -16.14 -9.94 -24.08
C TYR A 76 -16.90 -8.65 -23.76
N GLN A 77 -17.81 -8.75 -22.80
CA GLN A 77 -18.55 -7.62 -22.27
C GLN A 77 -18.36 -7.52 -20.76
N LEU A 78 -18.34 -6.28 -20.26
CA LEU A 78 -18.30 -6.03 -18.83
C LEU A 78 -19.72 -6.22 -18.24
N GLU A 79 -19.92 -7.31 -17.51
CA GLU A 79 -21.20 -7.65 -16.89
C GLU A 79 -21.15 -7.28 -15.39
N TYR A 80 -21.61 -6.09 -15.03
CA TYR A 80 -21.49 -5.53 -13.68
C TYR A 80 -21.97 -6.46 -12.56
N ASP A 81 -23.08 -7.17 -12.77
CA ASP A 81 -23.66 -8.05 -11.74
C ASP A 81 -22.78 -9.26 -11.42
N LYS A 82 -21.92 -9.66 -12.35
CA LYS A 82 -21.00 -10.78 -12.20
C LYS A 82 -19.63 -10.38 -11.64
N LEU A 83 -19.39 -9.10 -11.45
CA LEU A 83 -18.12 -8.59 -10.97
C LEU A 83 -17.91 -8.86 -9.49
N SER A 84 -16.65 -9.08 -9.11
CA SER A 84 -16.23 -9.14 -7.71
C SER A 84 -16.39 -7.79 -7.02
N VAL A 85 -16.37 -7.79 -5.70
CA VAL A 85 -16.39 -6.56 -4.89
C VAL A 85 -15.23 -5.64 -5.27
N MET A 86 -14.03 -6.19 -5.51
CA MET A 86 -12.85 -5.43 -5.92
C MET A 86 -13.01 -4.80 -7.30
N ASP A 87 -13.63 -5.51 -8.26
CA ASP A 87 -13.91 -4.96 -9.59
C ASP A 87 -14.91 -3.81 -9.51
N LYS A 88 -15.97 -3.99 -8.73
CA LYS A 88 -17.00 -2.95 -8.50
C LYS A 88 -16.43 -1.72 -7.82
N TRP A 89 -15.58 -1.92 -6.81
CA TRP A 89 -14.86 -0.84 -6.15
C TRP A 89 -14.00 -0.04 -7.13
N LEU A 90 -13.19 -0.71 -7.95
CA LEU A 90 -12.34 -0.01 -8.92
C LEU A 90 -13.16 0.78 -9.94
N LEU A 91 -14.24 0.20 -10.46
CA LEU A 91 -15.11 0.89 -11.41
C LEU A 91 -15.87 2.06 -10.77
N SER A 92 -16.25 1.96 -9.49
CA SER A 92 -16.82 3.07 -8.73
C SER A 92 -15.82 4.20 -8.59
N LYS A 93 -14.61 3.91 -8.11
CA LYS A 93 -13.51 4.89 -7.99
C LYS A 93 -13.16 5.51 -9.33
N LEU A 94 -13.16 4.74 -10.43
CA LEU A 94 -12.90 5.24 -11.78
C LEU A 94 -13.96 6.25 -12.22
N ASN A 95 -15.25 5.95 -12.02
CA ASN A 95 -16.33 6.85 -12.40
C ASN A 95 -16.38 8.10 -11.50
N SER A 96 -16.06 7.96 -10.23
CA SER A 96 -15.86 9.09 -9.32
C SER A 96 -14.68 9.96 -9.76
N LEU A 97 -13.58 9.37 -10.21
CA LEU A 97 -12.44 10.09 -10.77
C LEU A 97 -12.82 10.84 -12.05
N VAL A 98 -13.52 10.20 -13.00
CA VAL A 98 -13.98 10.87 -14.24
C VAL A 98 -14.80 12.12 -13.89
N LYS A 99 -15.72 12.02 -12.93
CA LYS A 99 -16.52 13.16 -12.45
C LYS A 99 -15.68 14.28 -11.85
N VAL A 100 -14.70 13.92 -11.02
CA VAL A 100 -13.78 14.88 -10.39
C VAL A 100 -12.91 15.57 -11.43
N VAL A 101 -12.34 14.80 -12.36
CA VAL A 101 -11.47 15.34 -13.43
C VAL A 101 -12.24 16.28 -14.34
N ASP A 102 -13.41 15.88 -14.81
CA ASP A 102 -14.25 16.73 -15.68
C ASP A 102 -14.62 18.03 -14.97
N THR A 103 -15.15 17.96 -13.75
CA THR A 103 -15.50 19.14 -12.94
C THR A 103 -14.29 20.03 -12.66
N ASN A 104 -13.15 19.47 -12.34
CA ASN A 104 -11.94 20.23 -12.02
C ASN A 104 -11.38 20.93 -13.27
N LEU A 105 -11.36 20.24 -14.43
CA LEU A 105 -10.90 20.85 -15.68
C LEU A 105 -11.83 21.96 -16.14
N GLU A 106 -13.15 21.81 -16.00
CA GLU A 106 -14.13 22.87 -16.29
C GLU A 106 -13.90 24.12 -15.42
N ASN A 107 -13.44 23.92 -14.17
CA ASN A 107 -13.15 25.00 -13.22
C ASN A 107 -11.66 25.41 -13.19
N TYR A 108 -10.85 25.00 -14.16
CA TYR A 108 -9.41 25.30 -14.25
C TYR A 108 -8.57 24.86 -13.04
N LYS A 109 -9.04 23.82 -12.31
CA LYS A 109 -8.32 23.22 -11.17
C LYS A 109 -7.37 22.12 -11.63
N ILE A 110 -6.33 22.54 -12.36
CA ILE A 110 -5.42 21.60 -13.07
C ILE A 110 -4.60 20.77 -12.09
N THR A 111 -4.08 21.40 -11.03
CA THR A 111 -3.25 20.72 -10.03
C THR A 111 -4.05 19.68 -9.25
N GLU A 112 -5.28 20.00 -8.87
CA GLU A 112 -6.17 19.06 -8.19
C GLU A 112 -6.52 17.88 -9.11
N THR A 113 -6.68 18.13 -10.41
CA THR A 113 -6.88 17.08 -11.40
C THR A 113 -5.67 16.15 -11.49
N ALA A 114 -4.46 16.70 -11.60
CA ALA A 114 -3.24 15.90 -11.69
C ALA A 114 -3.05 15.02 -10.46
N ARG A 115 -3.28 15.55 -9.27
CA ARG A 115 -3.18 14.80 -8.01
C ARG A 115 -4.23 13.70 -7.91
N ALA A 116 -5.48 13.97 -8.30
CA ALA A 116 -6.52 12.94 -8.32
C ALA A 116 -6.19 11.79 -9.29
N LEU A 117 -5.56 12.08 -10.44
CA LEU A 117 -5.07 11.06 -11.36
C LEU A 117 -3.91 10.24 -10.77
N GLU A 118 -2.99 10.89 -10.05
CA GLU A 118 -1.86 10.24 -9.38
C GLU A 118 -2.35 9.30 -8.27
N ASP A 119 -3.22 9.80 -7.39
CA ASP A 119 -3.78 9.03 -6.27
C ASP A 119 -4.54 7.79 -6.77
N PHE A 120 -5.40 7.95 -7.77
CA PHE A 120 -6.12 6.82 -8.38
C PHE A 120 -5.16 5.80 -9.02
N THR A 121 -4.10 6.28 -9.69
CA THR A 121 -3.13 5.39 -10.33
C THR A 121 -2.34 4.58 -9.30
N ASP A 122 -2.04 5.16 -8.15
CA ASP A 122 -1.43 4.45 -7.02
C ASP A 122 -2.38 3.37 -6.46
N GLU A 123 -3.64 3.70 -6.21
CA GLU A 123 -4.67 2.75 -5.76
C GLU A 123 -4.87 1.62 -6.79
N LEU A 124 -4.96 1.94 -8.07
CA LEU A 124 -5.07 0.96 -9.14
C LEU A 124 -3.92 -0.06 -9.12
N SER A 125 -2.68 0.42 -9.02
CA SER A 125 -1.49 -0.44 -9.03
C SER A 125 -1.30 -1.21 -7.72
N ASN A 126 -1.33 -0.49 -6.59
CA ASN A 126 -0.96 -1.03 -5.28
C ASN A 126 -2.08 -1.79 -4.58
N TRP A 127 -3.32 -1.57 -4.99
CA TRP A 127 -4.47 -2.29 -4.42
C TRP A 127 -5.09 -3.23 -5.44
N TYR A 128 -5.72 -2.72 -6.49
CA TYR A 128 -6.45 -3.59 -7.40
C TYR A 128 -5.54 -4.59 -8.12
N VAL A 129 -4.51 -4.12 -8.84
CA VAL A 129 -3.64 -5.01 -9.62
C VAL A 129 -2.90 -5.97 -8.72
N ARG A 130 -2.33 -5.48 -7.62
CA ARG A 130 -1.56 -6.34 -6.69
C ARG A 130 -2.41 -7.44 -6.09
N ARG A 131 -3.65 -7.16 -5.69
CA ARG A 131 -4.57 -8.13 -5.11
C ARG A 131 -5.23 -9.04 -6.14
N SER A 132 -5.33 -8.59 -7.38
CA SER A 132 -5.92 -9.38 -8.48
C SER A 132 -4.92 -10.24 -9.24
N ARG A 133 -3.63 -10.21 -8.89
CA ARG A 133 -2.57 -10.92 -9.64
C ARG A 133 -2.88 -12.41 -9.84
N GLU A 134 -3.34 -13.10 -8.82
CA GLU A 134 -3.65 -14.54 -8.89
C GLU A 134 -4.75 -14.84 -9.90
N ARG A 135 -5.70 -13.92 -10.10
CA ARG A 135 -6.75 -14.05 -11.12
C ARG A 135 -6.15 -14.06 -12.53
N PHE A 136 -5.15 -13.21 -12.80
CA PHE A 136 -4.43 -13.17 -14.09
C PHE A 136 -3.52 -14.40 -14.28
N TRP A 137 -3.04 -15.01 -13.20
CA TRP A 137 -2.21 -16.21 -13.24
C TRP A 137 -3.01 -17.51 -13.30
N ALA A 138 -4.30 -17.48 -13.02
CA ALA A 138 -5.16 -18.66 -13.07
C ALA A 138 -5.13 -19.31 -14.46
N LYS A 139 -5.24 -20.64 -14.49
CA LYS A 139 -5.30 -21.38 -15.75
C LYS A 139 -6.67 -21.24 -16.41
N GLY A 140 -6.67 -21.17 -17.75
CA GLY A 140 -7.91 -21.04 -18.53
C GLY A 140 -8.49 -19.62 -18.47
N MET A 141 -9.65 -19.45 -19.12
CA MET A 141 -10.37 -18.17 -19.23
C MET A 141 -11.74 -18.29 -18.56
N GLU A 142 -11.71 -18.59 -17.26
CA GLU A 142 -12.92 -18.62 -16.45
C GLU A 142 -13.51 -17.20 -16.26
N GLN A 143 -14.79 -17.12 -15.93
CA GLN A 143 -15.53 -15.85 -15.86
C GLN A 143 -14.85 -14.81 -14.94
N ASP A 144 -14.30 -15.23 -13.80
CA ASP A 144 -13.60 -14.32 -12.89
C ASP A 144 -12.34 -13.70 -13.51
N LYS A 145 -11.57 -14.49 -14.26
CA LYS A 145 -10.41 -14.00 -15.01
C LYS A 145 -10.81 -13.03 -16.13
N ILE A 146 -11.88 -13.33 -16.86
CA ILE A 146 -12.46 -12.45 -17.89
C ILE A 146 -12.89 -11.13 -17.25
N ASN A 147 -13.55 -11.18 -16.09
CA ASN A 147 -13.98 -10.00 -15.34
C ASN A 147 -12.77 -9.13 -14.94
N ALA A 148 -11.70 -9.74 -14.45
CA ALA A 148 -10.47 -9.03 -14.10
C ALA A 148 -9.86 -8.32 -15.32
N TYR A 149 -9.76 -9.01 -16.47
CA TYR A 149 -9.27 -8.42 -17.70
C TYR A 149 -10.16 -7.27 -18.18
N MET A 150 -11.48 -7.46 -18.25
CA MET A 150 -12.39 -6.43 -18.72
C MET A 150 -12.42 -5.21 -17.82
N THR A 151 -12.36 -5.41 -16.50
CA THR A 151 -12.28 -4.31 -15.51
C THR A 151 -10.99 -3.52 -15.69
N LEU A 152 -9.84 -4.20 -15.78
CA LEU A 152 -8.55 -3.53 -15.94
C LEU A 152 -8.42 -2.85 -17.31
N TYR A 153 -8.88 -3.49 -18.39
CA TYR A 153 -8.92 -2.91 -19.73
C TYR A 153 -9.74 -1.61 -19.76
N THR A 154 -10.98 -1.68 -19.24
CA THR A 154 -11.87 -0.51 -19.17
C THR A 154 -11.22 0.62 -18.37
N THR A 155 -10.58 0.28 -17.26
CA THR A 155 -9.89 1.26 -16.40
C THR A 155 -8.72 1.90 -17.11
N LEU A 156 -7.84 1.11 -17.73
CA LEU A 156 -6.65 1.62 -18.44
C LEU A 156 -7.04 2.52 -19.63
N VAL A 157 -8.03 2.14 -20.42
CA VAL A 157 -8.50 2.94 -21.56
C VAL A 157 -9.15 4.24 -21.09
N THR A 158 -9.98 4.19 -20.05
CA THR A 158 -10.61 5.39 -19.48
C THR A 158 -9.59 6.32 -18.86
N LEU A 159 -8.66 5.79 -18.05
CA LEU A 159 -7.58 6.56 -17.43
C LEU A 159 -6.69 7.22 -18.50
N ALA A 160 -6.36 6.51 -19.59
CA ALA A 160 -5.63 7.07 -20.71
C ALA A 160 -6.39 8.27 -21.33
N LYS A 161 -7.70 8.12 -21.58
CA LYS A 161 -8.51 9.19 -22.18
C LYS A 161 -8.60 10.44 -21.31
N ILE A 162 -8.84 10.29 -19.99
CA ILE A 162 -8.95 11.45 -19.09
C ILE A 162 -7.59 12.12 -18.82
N SER A 163 -6.47 11.38 -18.96
CA SER A 163 -5.11 11.93 -18.79
C SER A 163 -4.51 12.49 -20.09
N ALA A 164 -5.10 12.20 -21.25
CA ALA A 164 -4.59 12.59 -22.55
C ALA A 164 -4.31 14.11 -22.70
N PRO A 165 -5.12 15.03 -22.14
CA PRO A 165 -4.81 16.45 -22.16
C PRO A 165 -3.53 16.83 -21.44
N MET A 166 -3.10 16.03 -20.45
CA MET A 166 -1.92 16.30 -19.62
C MET A 166 -0.66 15.60 -20.13
N VAL A 167 -0.76 14.32 -20.50
CA VAL A 167 0.35 13.47 -20.97
C VAL A 167 0.04 12.83 -22.32
N PRO A 168 -0.05 13.65 -23.38
CA PRO A 168 -0.60 13.26 -24.68
C PRO A 168 0.16 12.13 -25.39
N PHE A 169 1.49 12.07 -25.28
CA PHE A 169 2.27 11.09 -26.03
C PHE A 169 2.20 9.69 -25.42
N MET A 170 2.27 9.61 -24.11
CA MET A 170 2.19 8.33 -23.39
C MET A 170 0.79 7.72 -23.57
N THR A 171 -0.26 8.53 -23.41
CA THR A 171 -1.65 8.06 -23.53
C THR A 171 -2.01 7.66 -24.95
N GLU A 172 -1.49 8.36 -25.96
CA GLU A 172 -1.61 7.95 -27.37
C GLU A 172 -0.98 6.58 -27.59
N SER A 173 0.23 6.35 -27.06
CA SER A 173 0.92 5.07 -27.19
C SER A 173 0.12 3.93 -26.56
N ILE A 174 -0.41 4.11 -25.34
CA ILE A 174 -1.26 3.14 -24.64
C ILE A 174 -2.54 2.87 -25.43
N TYR A 175 -3.25 3.91 -25.88
CA TYR A 175 -4.50 3.78 -26.62
C TYR A 175 -4.32 3.03 -27.94
N ARG A 176 -3.30 3.39 -28.71
CA ARG A 176 -3.03 2.72 -29.99
C ARG A 176 -2.74 1.25 -29.82
N ASN A 177 -2.04 0.90 -28.75
CA ASN A 177 -1.75 -0.51 -28.45
C ASN A 177 -2.97 -1.25 -27.90
N LEU A 178 -3.71 -0.67 -26.96
CA LEU A 178 -4.84 -1.36 -26.33
C LEU A 178 -6.10 -1.39 -27.19
N VAL A 179 -6.35 -0.33 -27.95
CA VAL A 179 -7.63 -0.17 -28.68
C VAL A 179 -7.44 -0.35 -30.18
N CYS A 180 -6.58 0.44 -30.83
CA CYS A 180 -6.46 0.39 -32.30
C CYS A 180 -5.85 -0.93 -32.82
N SER A 181 -5.15 -1.68 -31.99
CA SER A 181 -4.59 -3.00 -32.36
C SER A 181 -5.67 -4.04 -32.58
N ILE A 182 -6.77 -3.96 -31.79
CA ILE A 182 -7.85 -4.96 -31.78
C ILE A 182 -9.15 -4.46 -32.44
N ASP A 183 -9.46 -3.16 -32.39
CA ASP A 183 -10.64 -2.57 -33.00
C ASP A 183 -10.23 -1.61 -34.13
N LYS A 184 -10.49 -2.03 -35.38
CA LYS A 184 -10.18 -1.23 -36.57
C LYS A 184 -11.18 -0.10 -36.83
N ASN A 185 -12.32 -0.09 -36.13
CA ASN A 185 -13.33 0.97 -36.24
C ASN A 185 -13.14 2.09 -35.20
N ALA A 186 -12.27 1.86 -34.23
CA ALA A 186 -11.95 2.88 -33.22
C ALA A 186 -11.28 4.11 -33.87
N PRO A 187 -11.42 5.31 -33.28
CA PRO A 187 -10.65 6.50 -33.70
C PRO A 187 -9.17 6.18 -33.75
N ILE A 188 -8.48 6.66 -34.81
CA ILE A 188 -7.05 6.37 -35.05
C ILE A 188 -6.10 6.99 -34.02
N SER A 189 -6.60 7.89 -33.19
CA SER A 189 -5.87 8.58 -32.14
C SER A 189 -6.77 8.79 -30.93
N ILE A 190 -6.21 8.73 -29.72
CA ILE A 190 -6.91 9.04 -28.48
C ILE A 190 -7.44 10.48 -28.46
N HIS A 191 -6.76 11.39 -29.15
CA HIS A 191 -7.12 12.80 -29.23
C HIS A 191 -8.31 13.09 -30.16
N LEU A 192 -8.80 12.07 -30.85
CA LEU A 192 -10.05 12.10 -31.64
C LEU A 192 -11.20 11.43 -30.93
N CYS A 193 -10.97 10.90 -29.72
CA CYS A 193 -12.01 10.31 -28.90
C CYS A 193 -12.77 11.40 -28.12
N ASP A 194 -14.04 11.15 -27.87
CA ASP A 194 -14.79 11.92 -26.89
C ASP A 194 -14.22 11.74 -25.48
N PHE A 195 -14.32 12.80 -24.67
CA PHE A 195 -13.97 12.72 -23.24
C PHE A 195 -14.93 11.74 -22.56
N PRO A 196 -14.44 10.85 -21.68
CA PRO A 196 -15.27 9.84 -21.03
C PRO A 196 -16.42 10.46 -20.22
N LYS A 197 -17.60 9.90 -20.37
CA LYS A 197 -18.77 10.26 -19.57
C LYS A 197 -18.86 9.40 -18.33
N VAL A 198 -19.31 10.01 -17.24
CA VAL A 198 -19.56 9.31 -15.97
C VAL A 198 -20.70 8.30 -16.16
N ASN A 199 -20.52 7.08 -15.72
CA ASN A 199 -21.59 6.13 -15.50
C ASN A 199 -21.99 6.14 -14.02
N GLU A 200 -23.01 6.93 -13.67
CA GLU A 200 -23.47 7.09 -12.29
C GLU A 200 -23.95 5.76 -11.67
N GLN A 201 -24.33 4.76 -12.47
CA GLN A 201 -24.78 3.46 -11.98
C GLN A 201 -23.63 2.63 -11.40
N PHE A 202 -22.39 2.95 -11.75
CA PHE A 202 -21.21 2.27 -11.21
C PHE A 202 -20.68 2.93 -9.92
N ILE A 203 -21.17 4.12 -9.58
CA ILE A 203 -20.72 4.82 -8.37
C ILE A 203 -21.44 4.27 -7.15
N ASP A 204 -20.68 3.60 -6.30
CA ASP A 204 -21.11 3.12 -4.98
C ASP A 204 -20.27 3.79 -3.88
N LYS A 205 -20.77 4.91 -3.37
CA LYS A 205 -20.05 5.69 -2.36
C LYS A 205 -19.84 4.94 -1.06
N LYS A 206 -20.79 4.09 -0.67
CA LYS A 206 -20.64 3.27 0.53
C LYS A 206 -19.50 2.26 0.38
N LEU A 207 -19.38 1.65 -0.80
CA LEU A 207 -18.29 0.74 -1.10
C LEU A 207 -16.93 1.47 -1.11
N GLU A 208 -16.87 2.68 -1.70
CA GLU A 208 -15.66 3.52 -1.68
C GLU A 208 -15.25 3.84 -0.23
N GLU A 209 -16.16 4.35 0.60
CA GLU A 209 -15.93 4.68 2.01
C GLU A 209 -15.48 3.45 2.82
N THR A 210 -16.14 2.30 2.63
CA THR A 210 -15.77 1.06 3.31
C THR A 210 -14.34 0.61 2.96
N MET A 211 -13.94 0.77 1.69
CA MET A 211 -12.57 0.45 1.29
C MET A 211 -11.56 1.49 1.77
N ASP A 212 -11.94 2.75 1.91
CA ASP A 212 -11.10 3.78 2.52
C ASP A 212 -10.83 3.45 4.00
N ASP A 213 -11.82 2.95 4.75
CA ASP A 213 -11.66 2.43 6.12
C ASP A 213 -10.66 1.25 6.18
N VAL A 214 -10.74 0.33 5.21
CA VAL A 214 -9.76 -0.77 5.07
C VAL A 214 -8.36 -0.23 4.86
N LEU A 215 -8.21 0.74 3.94
CA LEU A 215 -6.93 1.38 3.62
C LEU A 215 -6.32 2.06 4.84
N ASP A 216 -7.12 2.84 5.58
CA ASP A 216 -6.69 3.52 6.79
C ASP A 216 -6.24 2.53 7.88
N ALA A 217 -7.01 1.46 8.12
CA ALA A 217 -6.62 0.41 9.06
C ALA A 217 -5.29 -0.26 8.67
N VAL A 218 -5.07 -0.51 7.38
CA VAL A 218 -3.82 -1.09 6.88
C VAL A 218 -2.64 -0.12 7.03
N VAL A 219 -2.84 1.17 6.76
CA VAL A 219 -1.78 2.20 6.95
C VAL A 219 -1.36 2.26 8.41
N ILE A 220 -2.32 2.31 9.34
CA ILE A 220 -2.06 2.34 10.79
C ILE A 220 -1.37 1.04 11.24
N GLY A 221 -1.84 -0.11 10.75
CA GLY A 221 -1.24 -1.40 11.05
C GLY A 221 0.20 -1.53 10.54
N ARG A 222 0.52 -0.97 9.37
CA ARG A 222 1.90 -0.90 8.86
C ARG A 222 2.77 0.01 9.74
N ALA A 223 2.24 1.12 10.24
CA ALA A 223 2.95 1.96 11.20
C ALA A 223 3.27 1.18 12.49
N CYS A 224 2.34 0.39 13.03
CA CYS A 224 2.59 -0.52 14.14
C CYS A 224 3.72 -1.51 13.83
N ARG A 225 3.69 -2.18 12.68
CA ARG A 225 4.75 -3.11 12.27
C ARG A 225 6.12 -2.45 12.21
N ASN A 226 6.20 -1.28 11.59
CA ASN A 226 7.46 -0.55 11.42
C ASN A 226 8.07 -0.16 12.77
N SER A 227 7.26 0.13 13.78
CA SER A 227 7.74 0.48 15.12
C SER A 227 8.33 -0.71 15.91
N THR A 228 8.01 -1.96 15.50
CA THR A 228 8.45 -3.19 16.18
C THR A 228 9.69 -3.83 15.58
N ASN A 229 10.17 -3.36 14.44
CA ASN A 229 11.19 -4.04 13.62
C ASN A 229 10.80 -5.46 13.18
N ILE A 230 9.53 -5.86 13.27
CA ILE A 230 9.03 -7.13 12.73
C ILE A 230 8.92 -7.00 11.20
N LYS A 231 9.67 -7.83 10.47
CA LYS A 231 9.65 -7.82 9.00
C LYS A 231 8.24 -8.08 8.46
N ASN A 232 7.86 -7.44 7.37
CA ASN A 232 6.53 -7.60 6.77
C ASN A 232 6.16 -9.05 6.41
N ARG A 233 7.16 -9.90 6.10
CA ARG A 233 6.95 -11.31 5.79
C ARG A 233 6.80 -12.20 7.01
N GLN A 234 7.14 -11.71 8.20
CA GLN A 234 6.90 -12.42 9.44
C GLN A 234 5.41 -12.35 9.77
N PRO A 235 4.66 -13.47 9.80
CA PRO A 235 3.26 -13.45 10.21
C PRO A 235 3.14 -13.05 11.68
N ILE A 236 2.06 -12.34 11.99
CA ILE A 236 1.63 -12.00 13.35
C ILE A 236 0.37 -12.81 13.66
N GLY A 237 0.22 -13.27 14.92
CA GLY A 237 -0.92 -14.08 15.33
C GLY A 237 -2.22 -13.29 15.32
N LYS A 238 -2.26 -12.17 16.03
CA LYS A 238 -3.50 -11.39 16.21
C LYS A 238 -3.29 -9.89 16.03
N MET A 239 -4.35 -9.25 15.57
CA MET A 239 -4.51 -7.81 15.48
C MET A 239 -5.88 -7.44 16.05
N PHE A 240 -5.93 -6.34 16.79
CA PHE A 240 -7.17 -5.79 17.31
C PHE A 240 -7.43 -4.41 16.69
N ILE A 241 -8.67 -4.16 16.31
CA ILE A 241 -9.12 -2.88 15.76
C ILE A 241 -10.19 -2.30 16.68
N LYS A 242 -10.01 -1.05 17.08
CA LYS A 242 -11.03 -0.20 17.68
C LYS A 242 -11.36 0.92 16.71
N ALA A 243 -12.61 0.98 16.29
CA ALA A 243 -13.15 2.01 15.40
C ALA A 243 -14.65 2.14 15.65
N ASP A 244 -15.27 3.21 15.12
CA ASP A 244 -16.73 3.43 15.20
C ASP A 244 -17.51 2.53 14.22
N TRP A 245 -16.80 1.71 13.45
CA TRP A 245 -17.32 0.76 12.47
C TRP A 245 -16.80 -0.65 12.71
N LYS A 246 -17.51 -1.62 12.13
CA LYS A 246 -17.08 -3.01 12.06
C LYS A 246 -17.32 -3.49 10.63
N LEU A 247 -16.25 -3.97 10.00
CA LEU A 247 -16.27 -4.45 8.62
C LEU A 247 -16.69 -5.92 8.55
N ASP A 248 -17.32 -6.28 7.43
CA ASP A 248 -17.64 -7.67 7.12
C ASP A 248 -16.36 -8.51 6.92
N GLU A 249 -16.50 -9.84 6.98
CA GLU A 249 -15.40 -10.79 6.88
C GLU A 249 -14.54 -10.59 5.62
N PHE A 250 -15.16 -10.25 4.49
CA PHE A 250 -14.44 -9.98 3.24
C PHE A 250 -13.41 -8.85 3.40
N TYR A 251 -13.79 -7.74 3.98
CA TYR A 251 -12.91 -6.58 4.18
C TYR A 251 -11.88 -6.83 5.28
N THR A 252 -12.30 -7.52 6.33
CA THR A 252 -11.42 -7.93 7.42
C THR A 252 -10.30 -8.87 6.92
N ALA A 253 -10.63 -9.79 6.00
CA ALA A 253 -9.65 -10.64 5.35
C ALA A 253 -8.63 -9.84 4.50
N ILE A 254 -9.06 -8.75 3.85
CA ILE A 254 -8.14 -7.86 3.15
C ILE A 254 -7.11 -7.26 4.11
N ILE A 255 -7.55 -6.76 5.27
CA ILE A 255 -6.67 -6.20 6.30
C ILE A 255 -5.68 -7.26 6.80
N ALA A 256 -6.17 -8.46 7.09
CA ALA A 256 -5.36 -9.59 7.54
C ALA A 256 -4.25 -9.95 6.54
N ASP A 257 -4.58 -10.07 5.27
CA ASP A 257 -3.62 -10.36 4.19
C ASP A 257 -2.57 -9.26 4.04
N GLU A 258 -3.01 -7.98 4.01
CA GLU A 258 -2.14 -6.83 3.82
C GLU A 258 -1.12 -6.66 4.94
N LEU A 259 -1.53 -6.98 6.15
CA LEU A 259 -0.70 -6.89 7.34
C LEU A 259 -0.03 -8.21 7.71
N ASN A 260 -0.28 -9.28 6.95
CA ASN A 260 0.20 -10.62 7.25
C ASN A 260 -0.10 -11.02 8.69
N VAL A 261 -1.38 -10.92 9.06
CA VAL A 261 -1.93 -11.27 10.39
C VAL A 261 -2.87 -12.45 10.23
N LYS A 262 -2.87 -13.40 11.15
CA LYS A 262 -3.73 -14.59 11.09
C LYS A 262 -5.17 -14.31 11.46
N GLU A 263 -5.37 -13.44 12.44
CA GLU A 263 -6.67 -13.14 13.00
C GLU A 263 -6.81 -11.63 13.28
N VAL A 264 -7.94 -11.06 12.87
CA VAL A 264 -8.30 -9.66 13.14
C VAL A 264 -9.56 -9.67 14.01
N GLU A 265 -9.46 -9.09 15.19
CA GLU A 265 -10.56 -8.96 16.15
C GLU A 265 -10.94 -7.49 16.32
N TYR A 266 -12.23 -7.22 16.49
CA TYR A 266 -12.72 -5.89 16.84
C TYR A 266 -12.88 -5.79 18.35
N THR A 267 -12.49 -4.65 18.91
CA THR A 267 -12.60 -4.38 20.35
C THR A 267 -13.11 -2.98 20.62
N ASP A 268 -13.95 -2.83 21.60
CA ASP A 268 -14.40 -1.51 22.09
C ASP A 268 -13.42 -0.91 23.11
N ASP A 269 -12.53 -1.74 23.66
CA ASP A 269 -11.60 -1.36 24.72
C ASP A 269 -10.19 -1.84 24.46
N VAL A 270 -9.26 -0.90 24.30
CA VAL A 270 -7.82 -1.15 24.09
C VAL A 270 -7.02 -1.19 25.39
N ARG A 271 -7.64 -0.99 26.57
CA ARG A 271 -6.96 -0.97 27.89
C ARG A 271 -6.32 -2.31 28.25
N ALA A 272 -6.77 -3.41 27.64
CA ALA A 272 -6.11 -4.70 27.80
C ALA A 272 -4.66 -4.68 27.27
N PHE A 273 -4.36 -3.86 26.28
CA PHE A 273 -3.11 -3.81 25.50
C PHE A 273 -2.30 -2.55 25.72
N THR A 274 -2.92 -1.50 26.26
CA THR A 274 -2.33 -0.19 26.42
C THR A 274 -2.49 0.31 27.86
N SER A 275 -1.65 1.24 28.25
CA SER A 275 -1.78 2.00 29.49
C SER A 275 -1.54 3.45 29.15
N TYR A 276 -2.12 4.37 29.94
CA TYR A 276 -1.81 5.77 29.81
C TYR A 276 -0.71 6.16 30.81
N SER A 277 0.18 7.04 30.38
CA SER A 277 1.13 7.73 31.24
C SER A 277 0.95 9.23 31.12
N PHE A 278 1.23 9.93 32.22
CA PHE A 278 1.01 11.36 32.32
C PHE A 278 2.32 12.07 32.60
N LYS A 279 2.57 13.16 31.87
CA LYS A 279 3.68 14.06 32.15
C LYS A 279 3.14 15.46 32.46
N PRO A 280 3.76 16.22 33.36
CA PRO A 280 3.28 17.57 33.67
C PRO A 280 3.41 18.49 32.45
N GLN A 281 2.35 19.23 32.14
CA GLN A 281 2.38 20.28 31.14
C GLN A 281 3.00 21.54 31.74
N MET A 282 4.23 21.82 31.36
CA MET A 282 5.01 22.90 31.99
C MET A 282 4.40 24.29 31.81
N LYS A 283 3.67 24.53 30.71
CA LYS A 283 3.06 25.83 30.44
C LYS A 283 1.96 26.19 31.44
N THR A 284 1.18 25.20 31.85
CA THR A 284 0.03 25.38 32.75
C THR A 284 0.41 25.16 34.19
N LEU A 285 1.22 24.14 34.49
CA LEU A 285 1.63 23.81 35.86
C LEU A 285 2.76 24.66 36.39
N GLY A 286 3.64 25.20 35.53
CA GLY A 286 4.74 26.05 35.96
C GLY A 286 4.30 27.25 36.76
N PRO A 287 3.34 28.07 36.27
CA PRO A 287 2.81 29.21 37.01
C PRO A 287 2.03 28.83 38.28
N LYS A 288 1.31 27.66 38.26
CA LYS A 288 0.46 27.23 39.39
C LYS A 288 1.26 26.57 40.53
N TYR A 289 2.22 25.68 40.18
CA TYR A 289 2.87 24.75 41.11
C TYR A 289 4.38 24.65 40.92
N GLY A 290 5.06 25.71 40.50
CA GLY A 290 6.48 25.68 40.12
C GLY A 290 7.41 24.97 41.09
N LYS A 291 7.21 25.13 42.42
CA LYS A 291 8.02 24.46 43.46
C LYS A 291 7.72 22.98 43.61
N LEU A 292 6.52 22.52 43.19
CA LEU A 292 6.06 21.14 43.33
C LEU A 292 6.20 20.35 42.04
N LEU A 293 6.69 20.93 40.95
CA LEU A 293 6.75 20.30 39.63
C LEU A 293 7.47 18.94 39.61
N ASN A 294 8.57 18.82 40.36
CA ASN A 294 9.31 17.56 40.45
C ASN A 294 8.52 16.50 41.22
N ALA A 295 7.86 16.90 42.32
CA ALA A 295 7.01 16.00 43.09
C ALA A 295 5.77 15.58 42.28
N ILE A 296 5.15 16.51 41.51
CA ILE A 296 4.06 16.20 40.57
C ILE A 296 4.54 15.21 39.52
N ARG A 297 5.73 15.40 38.92
CA ARG A 297 6.27 14.47 37.93
C ARG A 297 6.41 13.07 38.52
N THR A 298 6.96 12.94 39.71
CA THR A 298 7.13 11.63 40.40
C THR A 298 5.76 11.02 40.69
N ALA A 299 4.84 11.76 41.27
CA ALA A 299 3.50 11.27 41.59
C ALA A 299 2.71 10.82 40.33
N LEU A 300 2.87 11.53 39.21
CA LEU A 300 2.26 11.13 37.91
C LEU A 300 2.82 9.81 37.35
N THR A 301 4.01 9.37 37.74
CA THR A 301 4.53 8.06 37.32
C THR A 301 3.96 6.90 38.15
N GLU A 302 3.37 7.18 39.32
CA GLU A 302 2.83 6.18 40.25
C GLU A 302 1.32 5.98 40.10
N VAL A 303 0.60 6.83 39.35
CA VAL A 303 -0.85 6.70 39.15
C VAL A 303 -1.20 5.52 38.22
N ASP A 304 -2.33 4.88 38.51
CA ASP A 304 -2.92 3.96 37.52
C ASP A 304 -3.39 4.76 36.29
N GLY A 305 -2.65 4.57 35.18
CA GLY A 305 -2.84 5.34 33.95
C GLY A 305 -4.25 5.20 33.38
N ASN A 306 -4.81 3.99 33.38
CA ASN A 306 -6.12 3.73 32.82
C ASN A 306 -7.24 4.31 33.71
N ALA A 307 -7.17 4.08 35.04
CA ALA A 307 -8.15 4.64 35.99
C ALA A 307 -8.11 6.18 36.01
N THR A 308 -6.92 6.77 35.86
CA THR A 308 -6.76 8.23 35.82
C THR A 308 -7.33 8.81 34.52
N MET A 309 -7.16 8.11 33.39
CA MET A 309 -7.74 8.52 32.11
C MET A 309 -9.26 8.44 32.14
N ASP A 310 -9.84 7.42 32.78
CA ASP A 310 -11.29 7.31 32.96
C ASP A 310 -11.84 8.51 33.74
N LYS A 311 -11.20 8.89 34.85
CA LYS A 311 -11.58 10.10 35.63
C LYS A 311 -11.50 11.38 34.77
N LEU A 312 -10.43 11.54 33.99
CA LEU A 312 -10.29 12.68 33.09
C LEU A 312 -11.39 12.75 32.04
N ASN A 313 -11.84 11.61 31.55
CA ASN A 313 -12.94 11.54 30.55
C ASN A 313 -14.32 11.79 31.18
N GLU A 314 -14.55 11.34 32.42
CA GLU A 314 -15.83 11.46 33.13
C GLU A 314 -16.01 12.84 33.77
N SER A 315 -15.00 13.35 34.44
CA SER A 315 -15.09 14.58 35.28
C SER A 315 -14.28 15.75 34.73
N GLY A 316 -13.42 15.53 33.72
CA GLY A 316 -12.50 16.54 33.17
C GLY A 316 -11.26 16.83 34.01
N SER A 317 -11.16 16.27 35.23
CA SER A 317 -10.06 16.44 36.15
C SER A 317 -9.85 15.18 37.02
N PHE A 318 -8.71 15.11 37.69
CA PHE A 318 -8.42 14.09 38.70
C PHE A 318 -7.60 14.66 39.84
N GLU A 319 -7.73 14.06 41.01
CA GLU A 319 -6.95 14.41 42.21
C GLU A 319 -5.63 13.66 42.24
N LEU A 320 -4.55 14.38 42.51
CA LEU A 320 -3.20 13.86 42.70
C LEU A 320 -2.68 14.24 44.07
N ASN A 321 -2.20 13.27 44.85
CA ASN A 321 -1.57 13.53 46.12
C ASN A 321 -0.06 13.79 45.94
N VAL A 322 0.39 14.99 46.31
CA VAL A 322 1.76 15.43 46.13
C VAL A 322 2.28 16.00 47.44
N ASP A 323 3.28 15.37 48.05
CA ASP A 323 3.89 15.79 49.34
C ASP A 323 2.84 16.05 50.43
N GLY A 324 1.79 15.23 50.51
CA GLY A 324 0.73 15.31 51.50
C GLY A 324 -0.34 16.39 51.20
N GLN A 325 -0.28 17.01 50.03
CA GLN A 325 -1.31 17.94 49.54
C GLN A 325 -2.07 17.29 48.37
N THR A 326 -3.38 17.38 48.37
CA THR A 326 -4.19 16.97 47.24
C THR A 326 -4.33 18.15 46.29
N ILE A 327 -3.91 17.95 45.04
CA ILE A 327 -4.06 18.93 43.96
C ILE A 327 -4.97 18.34 42.87
N GLU A 328 -5.77 19.22 42.27
CA GLU A 328 -6.64 18.85 41.15
C GLU A 328 -5.95 19.22 39.82
N LEU A 329 -5.84 18.25 38.91
CA LEU A 329 -5.25 18.41 37.59
C LEU A 329 -6.29 18.15 36.52
N SER A 330 -6.38 19.07 35.55
CA SER A 330 -7.23 18.96 34.38
C SER A 330 -6.49 18.32 33.20
N LYS A 331 -7.20 18.02 32.13
CA LYS A 331 -6.64 17.50 30.88
C LYS A 331 -5.57 18.43 30.28
N ASP A 332 -5.71 19.76 30.49
CA ASP A 332 -4.77 20.76 30.00
C ASP A 332 -3.50 20.86 30.85
N ASP A 333 -3.52 20.32 32.07
CA ASP A 333 -2.37 20.34 32.99
C ASP A 333 -1.41 19.18 32.78
N VAL A 334 -1.77 18.18 31.96
CA VAL A 334 -0.98 16.99 31.71
C VAL A 334 -0.79 16.72 30.23
N LEU A 335 0.39 16.22 29.87
CA LEU A 335 0.65 15.59 28.59
C LEU A 335 0.30 14.11 28.74
N ILE A 336 -0.67 13.63 27.96
CA ILE A 336 -1.17 12.26 28.00
C ILE A 336 -0.42 11.48 26.91
N GLU A 337 0.30 10.45 27.31
CA GLU A 337 0.96 9.52 26.39
C GLU A 337 0.34 8.14 26.56
N MET A 338 -0.03 7.51 25.45
CA MET A 338 -0.43 6.11 25.45
C MET A 338 0.84 5.24 25.42
N THR A 339 1.03 4.42 26.43
CA THR A 339 2.11 3.44 26.51
C THR A 339 1.56 2.05 26.22
N GLN A 340 2.39 1.19 25.67
CA GLN A 340 2.01 -0.15 25.28
C GLN A 340 2.44 -1.15 26.36
N LYS A 341 1.62 -2.16 26.59
CA LYS A 341 2.02 -3.30 27.42
C LYS A 341 3.01 -4.19 26.68
N GLU A 342 3.87 -4.88 27.40
CA GLU A 342 4.83 -5.83 26.84
C GLU A 342 4.09 -6.86 25.94
N GLY A 343 4.64 -7.10 24.75
CA GLY A 343 4.04 -8.00 23.77
C GLY A 343 2.98 -7.38 22.86
N PHE A 344 2.67 -6.08 23.03
CA PHE A 344 1.70 -5.39 22.17
C PHE A 344 2.26 -4.06 21.65
N VAL A 345 1.82 -3.69 20.45
CA VAL A 345 2.12 -2.39 19.85
C VAL A 345 0.85 -1.79 19.29
N ALA A 346 0.58 -0.55 19.63
CA ALA A 346 -0.61 0.17 19.19
C ALA A 346 -0.24 1.46 18.45
N SER A 347 -1.09 1.82 17.49
CA SER A 347 -1.08 3.12 16.83
C SER A 347 -2.51 3.58 16.58
N SER A 348 -2.73 4.90 16.63
CA SER A 348 -4.06 5.49 16.44
C SER A 348 -3.96 6.65 15.47
N ASP A 349 -4.88 6.71 14.53
CA ASP A 349 -5.08 7.82 13.61
C ASP A 349 -6.54 7.83 13.13
N LYS A 350 -7.08 8.99 12.77
CA LYS A 350 -8.44 9.17 12.21
C LYS A 350 -9.57 8.46 12.99
N GLY A 351 -9.45 8.34 14.31
CA GLY A 351 -10.43 7.63 15.13
C GLY A 351 -10.28 6.10 15.16
N ILE A 352 -9.35 5.55 14.41
CA ILE A 352 -9.05 4.12 14.36
C ILE A 352 -7.84 3.84 15.26
N THR A 353 -7.92 2.83 16.10
CA THR A 353 -6.78 2.29 16.86
C THR A 353 -6.52 0.86 16.42
N VAL A 354 -5.29 0.59 16.05
CA VAL A 354 -4.81 -0.75 15.70
C VAL A 354 -3.82 -1.21 16.75
N VAL A 355 -4.01 -2.43 17.25
CA VAL A 355 -3.08 -3.09 18.17
C VAL A 355 -2.59 -4.39 17.54
N LEU A 356 -1.28 -4.61 17.50
CA LEU A 356 -0.67 -5.86 17.06
C LEU A 356 -0.16 -6.64 18.27
N ASP A 357 -0.48 -7.93 18.33
CA ASP A 357 0.17 -8.87 19.23
C ASP A 357 1.51 -9.28 18.65
N THR A 358 2.59 -8.84 19.28
CA THR A 358 3.96 -9.07 18.82
C THR A 358 4.59 -10.35 19.40
N ASN A 359 3.84 -11.14 20.16
CA ASN A 359 4.27 -12.42 20.67
C ASN A 359 4.27 -13.45 19.53
N LEU A 360 5.45 -13.87 19.11
CA LEU A 360 5.60 -14.83 18.01
C LEU A 360 5.70 -16.25 18.53
N THR A 361 4.81 -17.13 18.07
CA THR A 361 4.93 -18.56 18.35
C THR A 361 6.00 -19.21 17.46
N PRO A 362 6.53 -20.38 17.84
CA PRO A 362 7.48 -21.12 16.99
C PRO A 362 6.96 -21.38 15.56
N GLU A 363 5.67 -21.64 15.41
CA GLU A 363 5.00 -21.88 14.12
C GLU A 363 5.00 -20.61 13.26
N LEU A 364 4.70 -19.45 13.85
CA LEU A 364 4.74 -18.16 13.15
C LEU A 364 6.16 -17.80 12.72
N ILE A 365 7.15 -18.09 13.56
CA ILE A 365 8.57 -17.88 13.23
C ILE A 365 8.97 -18.78 12.06
N GLU A 366 8.60 -20.07 12.09
CA GLU A 366 8.86 -21.03 11.00
C GLU A 366 8.24 -20.55 9.67
N GLU A 367 6.96 -20.15 9.71
CA GLU A 367 6.30 -19.58 8.53
C GLU A 367 7.01 -18.33 8.00
N GLY A 368 7.52 -17.49 8.90
CA GLY A 368 8.33 -16.33 8.54
C GLY A 368 9.60 -16.71 7.76
N PHE A 369 10.29 -17.76 8.17
CA PHE A 369 11.43 -18.32 7.44
C PHE A 369 11.03 -18.83 6.05
N VAL A 370 9.94 -19.58 5.94
CA VAL A 370 9.44 -20.11 4.65
C VAL A 370 9.14 -18.95 3.67
N ARG A 371 8.45 -17.91 4.13
CA ARG A 371 8.13 -16.74 3.29
C ARG A 371 9.36 -15.96 2.85
N GLU A 372 10.37 -15.85 3.71
CA GLU A 372 11.65 -15.23 3.33
C GLU A 372 12.40 -16.09 2.31
N VAL A 373 12.48 -17.40 2.47
CA VAL A 373 13.09 -18.30 1.49
C VAL A 373 12.41 -18.15 0.13
N ILE A 374 11.09 -18.23 0.08
CA ILE A 374 10.28 -18.05 -1.14
C ILE A 374 10.65 -16.72 -1.83
N SER A 375 10.70 -15.63 -1.06
CA SER A 375 11.05 -14.32 -1.60
C SER A 375 12.47 -14.27 -2.17
N LYS A 376 13.45 -14.90 -1.51
CA LYS A 376 14.82 -14.95 -2.01
C LYS A 376 14.91 -15.78 -3.31
N VAL A 377 14.22 -16.92 -3.37
CA VAL A 377 14.15 -17.75 -4.58
C VAL A 377 13.51 -16.98 -5.75
N GLN A 378 12.41 -16.25 -5.53
CA GLN A 378 11.80 -15.43 -6.57
C GLN A 378 12.75 -14.31 -7.06
N THR A 379 13.52 -13.71 -6.15
CA THR A 379 14.55 -12.73 -6.53
C THR A 379 15.63 -13.39 -7.39
N MET A 380 16.09 -14.58 -7.00
CA MET A 380 17.11 -15.32 -7.75
C MET A 380 16.62 -15.74 -9.14
N ARG A 381 15.38 -16.17 -9.28
CA ARG A 381 14.76 -16.45 -10.59
C ARG A 381 14.83 -15.24 -11.53
N LYS A 382 14.50 -14.05 -11.00
CA LYS A 382 14.59 -12.79 -11.75
C LYS A 382 16.05 -12.45 -12.10
N ASP A 383 16.97 -12.54 -11.13
CA ASP A 383 18.38 -12.22 -11.32
C ASP A 383 19.04 -13.18 -12.35
N ALA A 384 18.58 -14.42 -12.40
CA ALA A 384 19.03 -15.44 -13.35
C ALA A 384 18.35 -15.33 -14.74
N GLY A 385 17.43 -14.37 -14.93
CA GLY A 385 16.75 -14.16 -16.21
C GLY A 385 15.72 -15.22 -16.57
N PHE A 386 15.14 -15.93 -15.58
CA PHE A 386 14.12 -16.94 -15.83
C PHE A 386 12.78 -16.30 -16.14
N GLU A 387 12.03 -16.95 -17.05
CA GLU A 387 10.65 -16.56 -17.34
C GLU A 387 9.70 -16.92 -16.19
N VAL A 388 8.56 -16.26 -16.14
CA VAL A 388 7.57 -16.42 -15.05
C VAL A 388 7.16 -17.88 -14.86
N MET A 389 6.97 -18.62 -15.95
CA MET A 389 6.46 -20.00 -15.95
C MET A 389 7.57 -21.06 -15.94
N ASP A 390 8.83 -20.68 -15.93
CA ASP A 390 9.94 -21.63 -15.90
C ASP A 390 9.91 -22.49 -14.63
N LYS A 391 10.08 -23.80 -14.79
CA LYS A 391 10.26 -24.72 -13.67
C LYS A 391 11.72 -24.75 -13.26
N ILE A 392 11.96 -24.96 -11.98
CA ILE A 392 13.30 -24.99 -11.41
C ILE A 392 13.52 -26.22 -10.51
N ASN A 393 14.81 -26.51 -10.25
CA ASN A 393 15.23 -27.21 -9.04
C ASN A 393 15.73 -26.17 -8.02
N LEU A 394 15.32 -26.31 -6.76
CA LEU A 394 15.79 -25.49 -5.65
C LEU A 394 16.82 -26.26 -4.83
N TYR A 395 17.98 -25.67 -4.62
CA TYR A 395 19.05 -26.21 -3.78
C TYR A 395 19.18 -25.38 -2.51
N VAL A 396 19.32 -26.05 -1.36
CA VAL A 396 19.50 -25.43 -0.04
C VAL A 396 20.73 -26.06 0.63
N SER A 397 21.73 -25.26 0.96
CA SER A 397 22.96 -25.73 1.57
C SER A 397 23.55 -24.75 2.59
N GLY A 398 24.44 -25.25 3.45
CA GLY A 398 25.17 -24.43 4.41
C GLY A 398 24.36 -24.05 5.68
N ASN A 399 23.11 -24.55 5.85
CA ASN A 399 22.32 -24.35 7.07
C ASN A 399 21.28 -25.45 7.25
N ASP A 400 21.49 -26.32 8.21
CA ASP A 400 20.59 -27.46 8.46
C ASP A 400 19.20 -27.02 8.94
N LYS A 401 19.12 -25.97 9.78
CA LYS A 401 17.84 -25.42 10.27
C LYS A 401 16.96 -24.93 9.11
N ILE A 402 17.52 -24.18 8.17
CA ILE A 402 16.78 -23.72 6.98
C ILE A 402 16.40 -24.89 6.09
N ALA A 403 17.30 -25.87 5.91
CA ALA A 403 17.03 -27.07 5.11
C ALA A 403 15.86 -27.87 5.70
N ASP A 404 15.83 -28.07 7.02
CA ASP A 404 14.74 -28.77 7.72
C ASP A 404 13.40 -28.01 7.57
N ILE A 405 13.39 -26.69 7.79
CA ILE A 405 12.20 -25.84 7.60
C ILE A 405 11.66 -25.96 6.17
N VAL A 406 12.55 -25.85 5.17
CA VAL A 406 12.15 -25.92 3.76
C VAL A 406 11.62 -27.30 3.40
N ASN A 407 12.24 -28.38 3.88
CA ASN A 407 11.77 -29.75 3.66
C ASN A 407 10.42 -30.02 4.32
N LYS A 408 10.22 -29.58 5.55
CA LYS A 408 8.93 -29.67 6.27
C LYS A 408 7.81 -28.98 5.52
N ASN A 409 8.11 -27.85 4.85
CA ASN A 409 7.15 -27.03 4.11
C ASN A 409 7.30 -27.21 2.57
N ALA A 410 7.85 -28.34 2.12
CA ALA A 410 8.23 -28.54 0.72
C ALA A 410 7.08 -28.37 -0.28
N ALA A 411 5.87 -28.82 0.07
CA ALA A 411 4.69 -28.71 -0.79
C ALA A 411 4.37 -27.23 -1.13
N GLN A 412 4.35 -26.38 -0.11
CA GLN A 412 4.09 -24.95 -0.26
C GLN A 412 5.21 -24.26 -1.05
N VAL A 413 6.47 -24.52 -0.68
CA VAL A 413 7.63 -23.91 -1.35
C VAL A 413 7.66 -24.30 -2.83
N LYS A 414 7.53 -25.60 -3.15
CA LYS A 414 7.50 -26.09 -4.54
C LYS A 414 6.43 -25.43 -5.39
N THR A 415 5.22 -25.31 -4.84
CA THR A 415 4.08 -24.70 -5.55
C THR A 415 4.36 -23.24 -5.88
N VAL A 416 4.80 -22.45 -4.89
CA VAL A 416 4.93 -21.00 -5.04
C VAL A 416 6.12 -20.59 -5.91
N VAL A 417 7.24 -21.34 -5.82
CA VAL A 417 8.44 -21.02 -6.62
C VAL A 417 8.55 -21.82 -7.91
N LEU A 418 7.55 -22.65 -8.25
CA LEU A 418 7.53 -23.56 -9.39
C LEU A 418 8.73 -24.53 -9.37
N ALA A 419 9.12 -25.01 -8.17
CA ALA A 419 10.17 -25.97 -8.05
C ALA A 419 9.65 -27.41 -8.27
N GLN A 420 10.35 -28.17 -9.13
CA GLN A 420 10.09 -29.59 -9.28
C GLN A 420 10.66 -30.36 -8.10
N ASP A 421 11.89 -30.06 -7.72
CA ASP A 421 12.56 -30.67 -6.59
C ASP A 421 13.26 -29.67 -5.67
N ILE A 422 13.38 -30.05 -4.39
CA ILE A 422 14.18 -29.37 -3.37
C ILE A 422 15.30 -30.32 -2.99
N ILE A 423 16.53 -29.87 -3.13
CA ILE A 423 17.73 -30.68 -2.94
C ILE A 423 18.58 -30.01 -1.85
N THR A 424 18.89 -30.76 -0.80
CA THR A 424 19.70 -30.26 0.32
C THR A 424 21.14 -30.75 0.26
N GLY A 425 22.07 -29.96 0.79
CA GLY A 425 23.49 -30.31 0.88
C GLY A 425 24.28 -30.24 -0.44
N LYS A 426 23.66 -29.75 -1.51
CA LYS A 426 24.28 -29.52 -2.82
C LYS A 426 23.91 -28.17 -3.36
N THR A 427 24.67 -27.67 -4.34
CA THR A 427 24.33 -26.47 -5.12
C THR A 427 24.54 -26.75 -6.60
N ALA A 428 23.65 -26.19 -7.44
CA ALA A 428 23.77 -26.16 -8.89
C ALA A 428 23.01 -24.98 -9.47
N GLY A 429 23.44 -24.51 -10.64
CA GLY A 429 22.80 -23.38 -11.32
C GLY A 429 23.23 -22.04 -10.78
N PHE A 430 22.27 -21.09 -10.69
CA PHE A 430 22.50 -19.74 -10.15
C PHE A 430 22.48 -19.77 -8.63
N GLU A 431 23.63 -19.52 -8.01
CA GLU A 431 23.88 -19.65 -6.57
C GLU A 431 24.05 -18.28 -5.91
N LYS A 432 23.52 -18.11 -4.68
CA LYS A 432 23.68 -16.89 -3.88
C LYS A 432 23.57 -17.18 -2.38
N GLU A 433 24.48 -16.56 -1.61
CA GLU A 433 24.42 -16.59 -0.15
C GLU A 433 23.42 -15.52 0.37
N TRP A 434 22.61 -15.89 1.35
CA TRP A 434 21.61 -15.03 1.97
C TRP A 434 21.71 -15.09 3.49
N ASP A 435 21.39 -13.97 4.11
CA ASP A 435 21.02 -13.90 5.52
C ASP A 435 19.48 -13.91 5.63
N ILE A 436 18.93 -14.96 6.20
CA ILE A 436 17.50 -15.13 6.40
C ILE A 436 17.23 -15.12 7.90
N ASN A 437 16.75 -13.98 8.41
CA ASN A 437 16.44 -13.78 9.84
C ASN A 437 17.62 -14.13 10.78
N GLY A 438 18.85 -13.76 10.39
CA GLY A 438 20.08 -14.01 11.14
C GLY A 438 20.73 -15.37 10.85
N GLU A 439 20.12 -16.19 10.01
CA GLU A 439 20.65 -17.49 9.58
C GLU A 439 21.28 -17.38 8.18
N LYS A 440 22.55 -17.64 8.06
CA LYS A 440 23.24 -17.67 6.75
C LYS A 440 22.95 -18.99 6.04
N VAL A 441 22.56 -18.91 4.79
CA VAL A 441 22.24 -20.05 3.94
C VAL A 441 22.63 -19.78 2.50
N THR A 442 23.09 -20.80 1.80
CA THR A 442 23.30 -20.76 0.36
C THR A 442 22.10 -21.38 -0.34
N LEU A 443 21.42 -20.57 -1.17
CA LEU A 443 20.36 -21.03 -2.06
C LEU A 443 20.89 -21.07 -3.50
N ALA A 444 20.45 -22.06 -4.28
CA ALA A 444 20.71 -22.08 -5.72
C ALA A 444 19.44 -22.47 -6.50
N VAL A 445 19.31 -21.96 -7.70
CA VAL A 445 18.18 -22.23 -8.61
C VAL A 445 18.72 -22.66 -9.97
N GLU A 446 18.20 -23.78 -10.47
CA GLU A 446 18.56 -24.33 -11.77
C GLU A 446 17.28 -24.45 -12.61
N LYS A 447 17.29 -23.83 -13.80
CA LYS A 447 16.18 -23.94 -14.74
C LYS A 447 16.14 -25.35 -15.31
N LEU A 448 14.95 -25.92 -15.34
CA LEU A 448 14.70 -27.18 -16.03
C LEU A 448 14.48 -26.92 -17.53
N ALA A 449 15.00 -27.79 -18.35
CA ALA A 449 14.90 -27.72 -19.81
C ALA A 449 13.47 -27.88 -20.32
#